data_de2feaff9646361ae5e84edfa868e623
#
_entry.id   de2feaff9646361ae5e84edfa868e623
#
_cell.length_a   1.000
_cell.length_b   1.000
_cell.length_c   1.000
_cell.angle_alpha   90.00
_cell.angle_beta   90.00
_cell.angle_gamma   90.00
#
_symmetry.space_group_name_H-M   'P 1'
#
loop_
_entity.id
_entity.type
_entity.pdbx_description
1 polymer ?
#
loop_
_entity_poly.entity_id
_entity_poly.type
_entity_poly.pdbx_seq_one_letter_code
_entity_poly.pdbx_strand_id
1 'polypeptide(L)'
;MFVMTGYAQCTLENHEKFEKGNRHNIGLFTLDNDHQKNIDQIKKFIKSLGWDSIEFYFTEEIHDKTTIKHETVRQGMKRAYKNGQSLIVDDTPIYLH
;
A
#
# COMPACT_ATOMS: atom_id res chain seq x y z
N MET A 1 -5.14 8.33 -11.00
CA MET A 1 -4.81 7.56 -9.77
C MET A 1 -3.33 7.26 -9.74
N PHE A 2 -2.72 7.41 -8.59
CA PHE A 2 -1.33 7.06 -8.38
C PHE A 2 -1.22 5.79 -7.56
N VAL A 3 -0.24 4.95 -7.89
CA VAL A 3 0.14 3.81 -7.05
C VAL A 3 1.57 4.02 -6.58
N MET A 4 1.75 3.94 -5.26
CA MET A 4 3.04 4.07 -4.60
C MET A 4 3.43 2.68 -4.10
N THR A 5 4.52 2.15 -4.62
CA THR A 5 5.00 0.81 -4.30
C THR A 5 6.18 0.91 -3.34
N GLY A 6 6.19 0.07 -2.35
CA GLY A 6 7.25 0.06 -1.36
C GLY A 6 7.17 -1.15 -0.45
N TYR A 7 7.69 -0.99 0.76
CA TYR A 7 7.58 -2.04 1.77
C TYR A 7 7.36 -1.41 3.14
N ALA A 8 6.81 -2.23 4.05
CA ALA A 8 6.52 -1.83 5.42
C ALA A 8 6.65 -3.02 6.34
N GLN A 9 6.79 -2.73 7.63
CA GLN A 9 6.93 -3.75 8.67
C GLN A 9 5.61 -3.91 9.41
N CYS A 10 5.19 -5.15 9.60
CA CYS A 10 3.96 -5.47 10.33
C CYS A 10 4.11 -5.14 11.81
N THR A 11 3.13 -4.42 12.37
CA THR A 11 3.04 -4.13 13.80
C THR A 11 1.88 -4.84 14.47
N LEU A 12 1.07 -5.58 13.70
CA LEU A 12 -0.11 -6.27 14.19
C LEU A 12 0.29 -7.50 15.02
N GLU A 13 -0.34 -7.65 16.17
CA GLU A 13 -0.14 -8.82 17.03
C GLU A 13 -1.25 -9.84 16.77
N ASN A 14 -0.86 -11.12 16.72
CA ASN A 14 -1.80 -12.23 16.58
C ASN A 14 -2.68 -12.16 15.33
N HIS A 15 -2.15 -11.56 14.25
CA HIS A 15 -2.84 -11.54 12.97
C HIS A 15 -2.69 -12.89 12.28
N GLU A 16 -3.74 -13.36 11.63
CA GLU A 16 -3.74 -14.67 10.97
C GLU A 16 -2.77 -14.76 9.80
N LYS A 17 -2.63 -13.67 9.04
CA LYS A 17 -1.83 -13.63 7.82
C LYS A 17 -0.43 -13.08 7.99
N PHE A 18 -0.26 -12.14 8.93
CA PHE A 18 0.97 -11.37 9.05
C PHE A 18 1.57 -11.52 10.43
N GLU A 19 2.86 -11.78 10.47
CA GLU A 19 3.61 -11.90 11.71
C GLU A 19 4.27 -10.58 12.06
N LYS A 20 4.13 -10.14 13.30
CA LYS A 20 4.73 -8.90 13.79
C LYS A 20 6.24 -8.92 13.56
N GLY A 21 6.75 -7.85 13.02
CA GLY A 21 8.18 -7.68 12.72
C GLY A 21 8.56 -8.06 11.30
N ASN A 22 7.71 -8.80 10.58
CA ASN A 22 7.98 -9.15 9.20
C ASN A 22 7.72 -7.97 8.28
N ARG A 23 8.53 -7.88 7.23
CA ARG A 23 8.36 -6.88 6.16
C ARG A 23 7.63 -7.49 4.99
N HIS A 24 6.77 -6.68 4.37
CA HIS A 24 6.02 -7.08 3.19
C HIS A 24 6.02 -5.96 2.17
N ASN A 25 5.96 -6.33 0.90
CA ASN A 25 5.72 -5.37 -0.17
C ASN A 25 4.30 -4.81 -0.03
N ILE A 26 4.16 -3.51 -0.25
CA ILE A 26 2.87 -2.83 -0.18
C ILE A 26 2.64 -2.01 -1.45
N GLY A 27 1.36 -1.78 -1.77
CA GLY A 27 0.94 -0.84 -2.79
C GLY A 27 -0.10 0.10 -2.19
N LEU A 28 0.19 1.39 -2.24
CA LEU A 28 -0.74 2.43 -1.78
C LEU A 28 -1.35 3.09 -3.00
N PHE A 29 -2.67 3.01 -3.13
CA PHE A 29 -3.43 3.68 -4.19
C PHE A 29 -4.01 4.97 -3.65
N THR A 30 -3.83 6.06 -4.37
CA THR A 30 -4.36 7.36 -3.95
C THR A 30 -4.85 8.18 -5.13
N LEU A 31 -5.94 8.93 -4.91
CA LEU A 31 -6.44 9.92 -5.84
C LEU A 31 -5.78 11.30 -5.64
N ASP A 32 -4.95 11.43 -4.61
CA ASP A 32 -4.31 12.69 -4.25
C ASP A 32 -3.21 13.04 -5.24
N ASN A 33 -3.40 14.11 -6.01
CA ASN A 33 -2.40 14.61 -6.94
C ASN A 33 -1.19 15.22 -6.23
N ASP A 34 -1.35 15.61 -4.97
CA ASP A 34 -0.30 16.19 -4.14
C ASP A 34 0.30 15.15 -3.16
N HIS A 35 0.31 13.88 -3.55
CA HIS A 35 0.74 12.78 -2.70
C HIS A 35 2.16 12.96 -2.13
N GLN A 36 3.07 13.58 -2.88
CA GLN A 36 4.42 13.86 -2.39
C GLN A 36 4.40 14.84 -1.23
N LYS A 37 3.58 15.89 -1.36
CA LYS A 37 3.41 16.91 -0.32
C LYS A 37 2.72 16.34 0.91
N ASN A 38 1.81 15.39 0.71
CA ASN A 38 0.99 14.79 1.76
C ASN A 38 1.52 13.43 2.22
N ILE A 39 2.81 13.17 1.99
CA ILE A 39 3.41 11.86 2.29
C ILE A 39 3.27 11.46 3.76
N ASP A 40 3.37 12.42 4.68
CA ASP A 40 3.26 12.13 6.11
C ASP A 40 1.85 11.67 6.48
N GLN A 41 0.83 12.26 5.86
CA GLN A 41 -0.56 11.86 6.06
C GLN A 41 -0.83 10.48 5.47
N ILE A 42 -0.24 10.18 4.31
CA ILE A 42 -0.33 8.87 3.69
C ILE A 42 0.30 7.81 4.59
N LYS A 43 1.48 8.10 5.15
CA LYS A 43 2.14 7.18 6.08
C LYS A 43 1.33 6.97 7.36
N LYS A 44 0.67 8.01 7.87
CA LYS A 44 -0.23 7.88 9.02
C LYS A 44 -1.39 6.93 8.74
N PHE A 45 -1.95 7.04 7.54
CA PHE A 45 -3.01 6.12 7.11
C PHE A 45 -2.52 4.67 7.14
N ILE A 46 -1.35 4.41 6.56
CA ILE A 46 -0.77 3.07 6.52
C ILE A 46 -0.46 2.56 7.94
N LYS A 47 0.06 3.42 8.81
CA LYS A 47 0.32 3.07 10.21
C LYS A 47 -0.95 2.69 10.96
N SER A 48 -2.07 3.37 10.65
CA SER A 48 -3.35 3.07 11.27
C SER A 48 -3.86 1.67 10.92
N LEU A 49 -3.35 1.10 9.83
CA LEU A 49 -3.70 -0.25 9.39
C LEU A 49 -2.76 -1.33 9.94
N GLY A 50 -1.80 -0.95 10.77
CA GLY A 50 -0.90 -1.91 11.42
C GLY A 50 0.46 -2.08 10.76
N TRP A 51 0.94 -1.05 10.07
CA TRP A 51 2.22 -1.08 9.35
C TRP A 51 3.07 0.11 9.72
N ASP A 52 4.38 -0.11 9.87
CA ASP A 52 5.36 0.91 10.22
C ASP A 52 6.61 0.77 9.36
N SER A 53 7.61 1.62 9.60
CA SER A 53 8.88 1.61 8.85
C SER A 53 8.64 1.57 7.33
N ILE A 54 7.77 2.47 6.88
CA ILE A 54 7.27 2.51 5.50
C ILE A 54 8.31 3.18 4.61
N GLU A 55 8.69 2.49 3.51
CA GLU A 55 9.55 3.06 2.48
C GLU A 55 8.94 2.85 1.12
N PHE A 56 8.80 3.93 0.35
CA PHE A 56 8.36 3.88 -1.03
C PHE A 56 9.57 4.03 -1.95
N TYR A 57 9.63 3.19 -2.97
CA TYR A 57 10.73 3.23 -3.95
C TYR A 57 10.25 3.45 -5.39
N PHE A 58 8.97 3.44 -5.61
CA PHE A 58 8.42 3.61 -6.95
C PHE A 58 7.02 4.20 -6.88
N THR A 59 6.74 5.17 -7.78
CA THR A 59 5.40 5.75 -7.91
C THR A 59 5.07 5.86 -9.39
N GLU A 60 3.88 5.41 -9.77
CA GLU A 60 3.41 5.56 -11.14
C GLU A 60 1.95 6.03 -11.17
N GLU A 61 1.58 6.67 -12.26
CA GLU A 61 0.20 7.07 -12.48
C GLU A 61 -0.49 6.04 -13.36
N ILE A 62 -1.67 5.62 -12.94
CA ILE A 62 -2.49 4.66 -13.67
C ILE A 62 -3.65 5.42 -14.30
N HIS A 63 -3.69 5.43 -15.64
CA HIS A 63 -4.70 6.17 -16.39
C HIS A 63 -5.89 5.30 -16.81
N ASP A 64 -5.66 4.02 -17.03
CA ASP A 64 -6.67 3.11 -17.56
C ASP A 64 -6.75 1.83 -16.75
N LYS A 65 -7.81 1.71 -15.95
CA LYS A 65 -8.07 0.55 -15.11
C LYS A 65 -8.45 -0.70 -15.92
N THR A 66 -8.88 -0.55 -17.17
CA THR A 66 -9.33 -1.69 -17.96
C THR A 66 -8.19 -2.58 -18.41
N THR A 67 -6.95 -2.07 -18.40
CA THR A 67 -5.77 -2.84 -18.78
C THR A 67 -5.22 -3.70 -17.65
N ILE A 68 -5.70 -3.48 -16.41
CA ILE A 68 -5.18 -4.18 -15.23
C ILE A 68 -5.93 -5.50 -15.05
N LYS A 69 -5.18 -6.59 -15.12
CA LYS A 69 -5.74 -7.95 -15.03
C LYS A 69 -5.65 -8.56 -13.64
N HIS A 70 -4.76 -8.03 -12.80
CA HIS A 70 -4.52 -8.58 -11.46
C HIS A 70 -5.66 -8.20 -10.52
N GLU A 71 -6.34 -9.19 -9.96
CA GLU A 71 -7.56 -8.98 -9.16
C GLU A 71 -7.30 -8.15 -7.89
N THR A 72 -6.22 -8.44 -7.17
CA THR A 72 -5.88 -7.69 -5.95
C THR A 72 -5.66 -6.21 -6.24
N VAL A 73 -4.98 -5.91 -7.34
CA VAL A 73 -4.74 -4.53 -7.78
C VAL A 73 -6.06 -3.86 -8.16
N ARG A 74 -6.91 -4.55 -8.89
CA ARG A 74 -8.23 -4.03 -9.28
C ARG A 74 -9.09 -3.71 -8.05
N GLN A 75 -9.08 -4.58 -7.06
CA GLN A 75 -9.81 -4.37 -5.80
C GLN A 75 -9.25 -3.16 -5.03
N GLY A 76 -7.92 -3.03 -4.98
CA GLY A 76 -7.27 -1.88 -4.37
C GLY A 76 -7.67 -0.57 -5.04
N MET A 77 -7.66 -0.54 -6.37
CA MET A 77 -8.08 0.64 -7.14
C MET A 77 -9.54 0.99 -6.86
N LYS A 78 -10.42 -0.02 -6.84
CA LYS A 78 -11.84 0.18 -6.57
C LYS A 78 -12.07 0.81 -5.19
N ARG A 79 -11.37 0.32 -4.17
CA ARG A 79 -11.45 0.89 -2.82
C ARG A 79 -10.93 2.32 -2.79
N ALA A 80 -9.85 2.62 -3.52
CA ALA A 80 -9.30 3.97 -3.58
C ALA A 80 -10.27 4.95 -4.26
N TYR A 81 -10.94 4.54 -5.32
CA TYR A 81 -11.96 5.37 -5.95
C TYR A 81 -13.12 5.69 -5.01
N LYS A 82 -13.45 4.74 -4.13
CA LYS A 82 -14.53 4.92 -3.16
C LYS A 82 -14.10 5.77 -1.97
N ASN A 83 -12.90 5.56 -1.45
CA ASN A 83 -12.46 6.11 -0.17
C ASN A 83 -11.36 7.16 -0.28
N GLY A 84 -10.84 7.43 -1.49
CA GLY A 84 -9.73 8.35 -1.72
C GLY A 84 -8.37 7.69 -1.72
N GLN A 85 -8.21 6.62 -0.95
CA GLN A 85 -6.97 5.84 -0.90
C GLN A 85 -7.23 4.43 -0.38
N SER A 86 -6.32 3.51 -0.70
CA SER A 86 -6.38 2.14 -0.20
C SER A 86 -4.98 1.52 -0.18
N LEU A 87 -4.84 0.47 0.61
CA LEU A 87 -3.58 -0.26 0.75
C LEU A 87 -3.79 -1.72 0.34
N ILE A 88 -2.85 -2.24 -0.45
CA ILE A 88 -2.73 -3.69 -0.66
C ILE A 88 -1.39 -4.15 -0.10
N VAL A 89 -1.35 -5.38 0.40
CA VAL A 89 -0.16 -5.97 0.99
C VAL A 89 0.08 -7.34 0.35
N ASP A 90 1.33 -7.58 -0.05
CA ASP A 90 1.73 -8.89 -0.56
C ASP A 90 1.80 -9.87 0.62
N ASP A 91 1.22 -11.04 0.47
CA ASP A 91 1.17 -12.07 1.51
C ASP A 91 2.54 -12.67 1.82
N THR A 92 3.49 -12.56 0.90
CA THR A 92 4.82 -13.16 1.05
C THR A 92 5.75 -12.19 1.79
N PRO A 93 6.31 -12.60 2.95
CA PRO A 93 7.26 -11.73 3.66
C PRO A 93 8.55 -11.55 2.87
N ILE A 94 9.17 -10.38 3.07
CA ILE A 94 10.48 -10.09 2.50
C ILE A 94 11.54 -10.45 3.53
N TYR A 95 12.45 -11.35 3.15
CA TYR A 95 13.58 -11.71 3.99
C TYR A 95 14.79 -10.89 3.53
N LEU A 96 15.19 -9.92 4.35
CA LEU A 96 16.37 -9.12 4.07
C LEU A 96 17.58 -9.79 4.70
N HIS A 97 18.52 -10.15 3.86
CA HIS A 97 19.79 -10.73 4.31
C HIS A 97 20.87 -9.67 4.47
#